data_b6a3971286cc2c96e6815a00db3a0711
#
_entry.id   b6a3971286cc2c96e6815a00db3a0711
#
_cell.length_a   1.000
_cell.length_b   1.000
_cell.length_c   1.000
_cell.angle_alpha   90.00
_cell.angle_beta   90.00
_cell.angle_gamma   90.00
#
_symmetry.space_group_name_H-M   'P 1'
#
loop_
_entity.id
_entity.type
_entity.pdbx_description
1 polymer ?
#
loop_
_entity_poly.entity_id
_entity_poly.type
_entity_poly.pdbx_seq_one_letter_code
_entity_poly.pdbx_strand_id
1 'polypeptide(L)'
;MHALDTMRALASKGELITLEPGDVLFKAGETGSTMFGILEGSVRLTWTDSSAHDRHEDIPVGHIFGSGSLVVEDHCRLSTATAMSCCRLIVMNREKFLFAVQEAPMFAIGLLASIDARLRDINMDSA
;
A
#
# COMPACT_ATOMS: atom_id res chain seq x y z
N MET A 1 -2.30 -12.27 -12.95
CA MET A 1 -2.20 -12.48 -11.50
C MET A 1 -2.13 -11.13 -10.80
N HIS A 2 -2.92 -10.96 -9.75
CA HIS A 2 -2.87 -9.73 -8.95
C HIS A 2 -1.67 -9.76 -8.00
N ALA A 3 -1.10 -8.58 -7.73
CA ALA A 3 0.03 -8.47 -6.81
C ALA A 3 -0.30 -9.04 -5.42
N LEU A 4 -1.54 -8.86 -4.96
CA LEU A 4 -1.98 -9.40 -3.68
C LEU A 4 -1.87 -10.92 -3.61
N ASP A 5 -2.14 -11.63 -4.71
CA ASP A 5 -2.03 -13.09 -4.74
C ASP A 5 -0.59 -13.55 -4.51
N THR A 6 0.37 -12.85 -5.10
CA THR A 6 1.79 -13.13 -4.88
C THR A 6 2.19 -12.85 -3.42
N MET A 7 1.70 -11.76 -2.85
CA MET A 7 1.96 -11.43 -1.44
C MET A 7 1.42 -12.53 -0.53
N ARG A 8 0.20 -13.01 -0.79
CA ARG A 8 -0.41 -14.09 -0.01
C ARG A 8 0.41 -15.39 -0.09
N ALA A 9 0.90 -15.71 -1.27
CA ALA A 9 1.69 -16.92 -1.48
C ALA A 9 3.03 -16.88 -0.74
N LEU A 10 3.60 -15.69 -0.55
CA LEU A 10 4.90 -15.50 0.13
C LEU A 10 4.76 -15.19 1.61
N ALA A 11 3.56 -14.89 2.08
CA ALA A 11 3.35 -14.48 3.47
C ALA A 11 3.51 -15.65 4.44
N SER A 12 4.13 -15.36 5.59
CA SER A 12 4.16 -16.25 6.74
C SER A 12 3.20 -15.69 7.81
N LYS A 13 2.98 -16.47 8.89
CA LYS A 13 2.04 -16.08 9.95
C LYS A 13 2.35 -14.70 10.57
N GLY A 14 3.64 -14.37 10.73
CA GLY A 14 4.06 -13.09 11.32
C GLY A 14 3.84 -11.89 10.42
N GLU A 15 3.38 -12.11 9.20
CA GLU A 15 3.18 -11.06 8.21
C GLU A 15 1.71 -10.68 8.02
N LEU A 16 0.86 -11.15 8.94
CA LEU A 16 -0.56 -10.77 8.97
C LEU A 16 -0.77 -9.85 10.17
N ILE A 17 -1.40 -8.71 9.94
CA ILE A 17 -1.74 -7.77 11.02
C ILE A 17 -3.21 -7.43 10.97
N THR A 18 -3.75 -7.06 12.14
CA THR A 18 -5.14 -6.62 12.28
C THR A 18 -5.15 -5.20 12.82
N LEU A 19 -6.02 -4.35 12.27
CA LEU A 19 -6.20 -2.97 12.70
C LEU A 19 -7.66 -2.74 13.07
N GLU A 20 -7.87 -1.91 14.10
CA GLU A 20 -9.18 -1.40 14.48
C GLU A 20 -9.47 -0.09 13.76
N PRO A 21 -10.77 0.29 13.58
CA PRO A 21 -11.09 1.58 12.97
C PRO A 21 -10.38 2.73 13.70
N GLY A 22 -9.74 3.61 12.94
CA GLY A 22 -9.00 4.74 13.48
C GLY A 22 -7.54 4.48 13.78
N ASP A 23 -7.08 3.23 13.76
CA ASP A 23 -5.66 2.93 13.96
C ASP A 23 -4.83 3.51 12.81
N VAL A 24 -3.71 4.13 13.18
CA VAL A 24 -2.75 4.68 12.22
C VAL A 24 -1.64 3.67 12.00
N LEU A 25 -1.51 3.19 10.77
CA LEU A 25 -0.49 2.19 10.40
C LEU A 25 0.88 2.83 10.22
N PHE A 26 0.93 3.96 9.55
CA PHE A 26 2.14 4.78 9.41
C PHE A 26 1.75 6.23 9.14
N LYS A 27 2.69 7.14 9.36
CA LYS A 27 2.48 8.58 9.19
C LYS A 27 3.37 9.13 8.08
N ALA A 28 2.86 10.13 7.36
CA ALA A 28 3.65 10.87 6.37
C ALA A 28 4.94 11.39 7.02
N GLY A 29 6.06 11.24 6.33
CA GLY A 29 7.36 11.65 6.84
C GLY A 29 8.13 10.57 7.56
N GLU A 30 7.48 9.49 7.99
CA GLU A 30 8.18 8.36 8.60
C GLU A 30 8.96 7.57 7.54
N THR A 31 10.02 6.90 7.97
CA THR A 31 10.76 5.96 7.11
C THR A 31 10.04 4.61 7.14
N GLY A 32 9.83 4.01 5.97
CA GLY A 32 9.14 2.73 5.85
C GLY A 32 9.94 1.70 5.06
N SER A 33 9.77 0.44 5.41
CA SER A 33 10.44 -0.68 4.74
C SER A 33 9.49 -1.81 4.37
N THR A 34 8.18 -1.52 4.36
CA THR A 34 7.14 -2.52 4.12
C THR A 34 6.07 -1.99 3.17
N MET A 35 5.41 -2.92 2.48
CA MET A 35 4.18 -2.65 1.75
C MET A 35 3.08 -3.54 2.30
N PHE A 36 1.83 -3.23 1.95
CA PHE A 36 0.67 -3.88 2.54
C PHE A 36 -0.34 -4.26 1.47
N GLY A 37 -1.07 -5.35 1.73
CA GLY A 37 -2.22 -5.74 0.93
C GLY A 37 -3.44 -5.90 1.82
N ILE A 38 -4.61 -5.49 1.35
CA ILE A 38 -5.83 -5.51 2.15
C ILE A 38 -6.61 -6.79 1.88
N LEU A 39 -6.70 -7.65 2.91
CA LEU A 39 -7.52 -8.86 2.87
C LEU A 39 -8.94 -8.58 3.32
N GLU A 40 -9.12 -7.68 4.29
CA GLU A 40 -10.43 -7.29 4.81
C GLU A 40 -10.38 -5.81 5.20
N GLY A 41 -11.46 -5.08 4.98
CA GLY A 41 -11.60 -3.70 5.37
C GLY A 41 -11.11 -2.70 4.33
N SER A 42 -10.88 -1.46 4.77
CA SER A 42 -10.37 -0.40 3.92
C SER A 42 -9.44 0.52 4.70
N VAL A 43 -8.47 1.10 3.99
CA VAL A 43 -7.48 2.01 4.55
C VAL A 43 -7.55 3.32 3.79
N ARG A 44 -7.49 4.44 4.49
CA ARG A 44 -7.42 5.77 3.89
C ARG A 44 -6.00 6.29 3.96
N LEU A 45 -5.47 6.68 2.79
CA LEU A 45 -4.20 7.40 2.69
C LEU A 45 -4.53 8.89 2.62
N THR A 46 -3.86 9.69 3.47
CA THR A 46 -4.06 11.13 3.49
C THR A 46 -2.72 11.85 3.31
N TRP A 47 -2.74 12.94 2.57
CA TRP A 47 -1.55 13.75 2.35
C TRP A 47 -1.96 15.19 2.04
N THR A 48 -0.98 16.09 2.11
CA THR A 48 -1.16 17.49 1.72
C THR A 48 -0.41 17.69 0.41
N ASP A 49 -1.07 18.23 -0.61
CA ASP A 49 -0.46 18.44 -1.91
C ASP A 49 0.42 19.70 -1.92
N SER A 50 1.07 19.99 -3.07
CA SER A 50 1.97 21.13 -3.22
C SER A 50 1.28 22.47 -3.08
N SER A 51 -0.06 22.50 -3.21
CA SER A 51 -0.87 23.72 -3.02
C SER A 51 -1.46 23.83 -1.62
N ALA A 52 -0.97 23.01 -0.67
CA ALA A 52 -1.42 22.96 0.72
C ALA A 52 -2.88 22.51 0.88
N HIS A 53 -3.42 21.78 -0.09
CA HIS A 53 -4.75 21.18 0.01
C HIS A 53 -4.65 19.76 0.56
N ASP A 54 -5.55 19.41 1.47
CA ASP A 54 -5.65 18.06 2.00
C ASP A 54 -6.27 17.13 0.95
N ARG A 55 -5.63 16.00 0.73
CA ARG A 55 -6.06 14.98 -0.23
C ARG A 55 -6.17 13.64 0.47
N HIS A 56 -6.98 12.76 -0.09
CA HIS A 56 -7.07 11.40 0.42
C HIS A 56 -7.39 10.41 -0.71
N GLU A 57 -7.06 9.16 -0.44
CA GLU A 57 -7.39 8.03 -1.31
C GLU A 57 -7.82 6.87 -0.42
N ASP A 58 -8.97 6.27 -0.71
CA ASP A 58 -9.45 5.09 0.01
C ASP A 58 -9.05 3.83 -0.76
N ILE A 59 -8.33 2.94 -0.09
CA ILE A 59 -7.83 1.70 -0.68
C ILE A 59 -8.76 0.57 -0.24
N PRO A 60 -9.49 -0.06 -1.17
CA PRO A 60 -10.43 -1.12 -0.83
C PRO A 60 -9.75 -2.49 -0.71
N VAL A 61 -10.52 -3.46 -0.24
CA VAL A 61 -10.09 -4.86 -0.18
C VAL A 61 -9.60 -5.33 -1.56
N GLY A 62 -8.56 -6.15 -1.56
CA GLY A 62 -7.98 -6.70 -2.78
C GLY A 62 -6.86 -5.86 -3.39
N HIS A 63 -6.61 -4.66 -2.87
CA HIS A 63 -5.58 -3.76 -3.38
C HIS A 63 -4.38 -3.69 -2.45
N ILE A 64 -3.27 -3.14 -2.97
CA ILE A 64 -2.02 -2.97 -2.25
C ILE A 64 -1.72 -1.48 -2.06
N PHE A 65 -0.91 -1.17 -1.05
CA PHE A 65 -0.45 0.21 -0.83
C PHE A 65 0.89 0.20 -0.08
N GLY A 66 1.54 1.36 -0.01
CA GLY A 66 2.77 1.52 0.75
C GLY A 66 4.04 1.07 0.04
N SER A 67 3.95 0.66 -1.23
CA SER A 67 5.11 0.18 -1.99
C SER A 67 6.11 1.30 -2.33
N GLY A 68 5.67 2.56 -2.36
CA GLY A 68 6.53 3.67 -2.72
C GLY A 68 7.77 3.78 -1.84
N SER A 69 7.63 3.58 -0.53
CA SER A 69 8.76 3.66 0.40
C SER A 69 9.82 2.58 0.15
N LEU A 70 9.49 1.50 -0.56
CA LEU A 70 10.44 0.43 -0.88
C LEU A 70 11.34 0.79 -2.06
N VAL A 71 10.88 1.68 -2.94
CA VAL A 71 11.57 1.99 -4.19
C VAL A 71 12.22 3.37 -4.23
N VAL A 72 11.78 4.31 -3.37
CA VAL A 72 12.41 5.63 -3.29
C VAL A 72 13.65 5.58 -2.40
N GLU A 73 14.66 6.40 -2.70
CA GLU A 73 15.95 6.36 -2.00
C GLU A 73 15.86 6.64 -0.51
N ASP A 74 15.05 7.61 -0.11
CA ASP A 74 14.91 8.00 1.30
C ASP A 74 13.95 7.13 2.08
N HIS A 75 13.26 6.19 1.42
CA HIS A 75 12.25 5.32 2.03
C HIS A 75 11.17 6.07 2.82
N CYS A 76 10.89 7.31 2.43
CA CYS A 76 9.95 8.18 3.14
C CYS A 76 8.51 7.86 2.78
N ARG A 77 7.65 7.78 3.79
CA ARG A 77 6.20 7.68 3.60
C ARG A 77 5.66 9.04 3.17
N LEU A 78 4.97 9.09 2.03
CA LEU A 78 4.40 10.33 1.49
C LEU A 78 3.00 10.63 2.02
N SER A 79 2.37 9.66 2.66
CA SER A 79 1.01 9.77 3.17
C SER A 79 0.88 9.11 4.53
N THR A 80 -0.20 9.43 5.24
CA THR A 80 -0.59 8.77 6.49
C THR A 80 -1.64 7.73 6.16
N ALA A 81 -1.47 6.51 6.67
CA ALA A 81 -2.41 5.41 6.45
C ALA A 81 -3.22 5.16 7.71
N THR A 82 -4.55 5.27 7.60
CA THR A 82 -5.48 5.12 8.72
C THR A 82 -6.53 4.05 8.36
N ALA A 83 -6.78 3.11 9.27
CA ALA A 83 -7.83 2.12 9.09
C ALA A 83 -9.19 2.79 9.19
N MET A 84 -10.04 2.60 8.19
CA MET A 84 -11.40 3.14 8.16
C MET A 84 -12.43 2.16 8.69
N SER A 85 -12.04 0.90 8.82
CA SER A 85 -12.85 -0.18 9.37
C SER A 85 -11.90 -1.18 10.04
N CYS A 86 -12.43 -2.26 10.60
CA CYS A 86 -11.58 -3.37 11.02
C CYS A 86 -10.88 -3.92 9.79
N CYS A 87 -9.56 -4.01 9.83
CA CYS A 87 -8.74 -4.44 8.70
C CYS A 87 -7.92 -5.66 9.03
N ARG A 88 -7.76 -6.54 8.04
CA ARG A 88 -6.71 -7.56 8.03
C ARG A 88 -5.80 -7.28 6.85
N LEU A 89 -4.51 -7.15 7.14
CA LEU A 89 -3.51 -6.79 6.14
C LEU A 89 -2.42 -7.84 6.07
N ILE A 90 -1.93 -8.06 4.85
CA ILE A 90 -0.65 -8.76 4.64
C ILE A 90 0.44 -7.70 4.61
N VAL A 91 1.56 -7.99 5.29
CA VAL A 91 2.75 -7.13 5.31
C VAL A 91 3.85 -7.81 4.50
N MET A 92 4.47 -7.08 3.59
CA MET A 92 5.64 -7.58 2.83
C MET A 92 6.81 -6.64 3.06
N ASN A 93 7.92 -7.19 3.58
CA ASN A 93 9.14 -6.40 3.79
C ASN A 93 9.92 -6.25 2.47
N ARG A 94 10.95 -5.40 2.50
CA ARG A 94 11.74 -5.10 1.30
C ARG A 94 12.45 -6.34 0.74
N GLU A 95 12.96 -7.21 1.61
CA GLU A 95 13.65 -8.44 1.19
C GLU A 95 12.73 -9.33 0.36
N LYS A 96 11.51 -9.57 0.87
CA LYS A 96 10.52 -10.38 0.14
C LYS A 96 10.02 -9.67 -1.10
N PHE A 97 9.90 -8.35 -1.06
CA PHE A 97 9.54 -7.55 -2.23
C PHE A 97 10.57 -7.76 -3.36
N LEU A 98 11.85 -7.64 -3.04
CA LEU A 98 12.91 -7.85 -4.04
C LEU A 98 12.92 -9.27 -4.58
N PHE A 99 12.71 -10.25 -3.71
CA PHE A 99 12.58 -11.65 -4.13
C PHE A 99 11.41 -11.83 -5.09
N ALA A 100 10.24 -11.26 -4.76
CA ALA A 100 9.05 -11.37 -5.60
C ALA A 100 9.26 -10.73 -6.99
N VAL A 101 9.91 -9.58 -7.03
CA VAL A 101 10.20 -8.89 -8.30
C VAL A 101 11.12 -9.73 -9.18
N GLN A 102 12.13 -10.38 -8.58
CA GLN A 102 13.09 -11.21 -9.31
C GLN A 102 12.49 -12.52 -9.80
N GLU A 103 11.73 -13.20 -8.95
CA GLU A 103 11.27 -14.56 -9.21
C GLU A 103 9.89 -14.63 -9.84
N ALA A 104 9.11 -13.58 -9.73
CA ALA A 104 7.76 -13.52 -10.27
C ALA A 104 7.54 -12.17 -10.97
N PRO A 105 8.04 -12.01 -12.21
CA PRO A 105 7.92 -10.73 -12.95
C PRO A 105 6.48 -10.23 -13.06
N MET A 106 5.49 -11.11 -13.09
CA MET A 106 4.09 -10.72 -13.17
C MET A 106 3.64 -10.00 -11.89
N PHE A 107 4.32 -10.19 -10.77
CA PHE A 107 4.08 -9.41 -9.56
C PHE A 107 4.35 -7.92 -9.80
N ALA A 108 5.50 -7.61 -10.42
CA ALA A 108 5.86 -6.22 -10.74
C ALA A 108 4.86 -5.60 -11.72
N ILE A 109 4.45 -6.34 -12.73
CA ILE A 109 3.47 -5.87 -13.71
C ILE A 109 2.12 -5.62 -13.02
N GLY A 110 1.66 -6.53 -12.16
CA GLY A 110 0.42 -6.38 -11.41
C GLY A 110 0.46 -5.17 -10.47
N LEU A 111 1.61 -4.93 -9.84
CA LEU A 111 1.83 -3.79 -8.98
C LEU A 111 1.71 -2.47 -9.75
N LEU A 112 2.41 -2.38 -10.90
CA LEU A 112 2.37 -1.20 -11.76
C LEU A 112 0.96 -0.94 -12.30
N ALA A 113 0.25 -1.98 -12.68
CA ALA A 113 -1.13 -1.86 -13.17
C ALA A 113 -2.07 -1.33 -12.08
N SER A 114 -1.91 -1.81 -10.85
CA SER A 114 -2.69 -1.34 -9.71
C SER A 114 -2.44 0.14 -9.41
N ILE A 115 -1.18 0.54 -9.42
CA ILE A 115 -0.78 1.94 -9.20
C ILE A 115 -1.35 2.83 -10.30
N ASP A 116 -1.22 2.41 -11.56
CA ASP A 116 -1.72 3.18 -12.69
C ASP A 116 -3.24 3.38 -12.63
N ALA A 117 -3.97 2.32 -12.28
CA ALA A 117 -5.43 2.41 -12.12
C ALA A 117 -5.82 3.41 -11.03
N ARG A 118 -5.10 3.40 -9.90
CA ARG A 118 -5.37 4.32 -8.79
C ARG A 118 -5.05 5.76 -9.18
N LEU A 119 -3.97 6.00 -9.93
CA LEU A 119 -3.62 7.33 -10.40
C LEU A 119 -4.70 7.89 -11.34
N ARG A 120 -5.26 7.05 -12.20
CA ARG A 120 -6.36 7.47 -13.09
C ARG A 120 -7.58 7.90 -12.29
N ASP A 121 -7.93 7.14 -11.26
CA ASP A 121 -9.07 7.47 -10.40
C ASP A 121 -8.86 8.80 -9.68
N ILE A 122 -7.67 9.04 -9.13
CA ILE A 122 -7.32 10.29 -8.48
C ILE A 122 -7.40 11.47 -9.46
N ASN A 123 -6.88 11.31 -10.66
CA ASN A 123 -6.90 12.35 -11.68
C ASN A 123 -8.33 12.69 -12.12
N MET A 124 -9.19 11.69 -12.25
CA MET A 124 -10.60 11.91 -12.59
C MET A 124 -11.34 12.66 -11.48
N ASP A 125 -11.05 12.31 -10.22
CA ASP A 125 -11.65 12.99 -9.07
C ASP A 125 -11.17 14.44 -8.93
N SER A 126 -9.97 14.72 -9.44
CA SER A 126 -9.39 16.07 -9.40
C SER A 126 -9.85 16.97 -10.54
N ALA A 127 -10.46 16.39 -11.56
CA ALA A 127 -11.01 17.13 -12.68
C ALA A 127 -12.41 17.69 -12.37
#